data_2feda9e262c683b5d7c56fa745407ce2
#
_entry.id   2feda9e262c683b5d7c56fa745407ce2
#
_cell.length_a   1.000
_cell.length_b   1.000
_cell.length_c   1.000
_cell.angle_alpha   90.00
_cell.angle_beta   90.00
_cell.angle_gamma   90.00
#
_symmetry.space_group_name_H-M   'P 1'
#
loop_
_entity.id
_entity.type
_entity.pdbx_description
1 polymer ?
#
loop_
_entity_poly.entity_id
_entity_poly.type
_entity_poly.pdbx_seq_one_letter_code
_entity_poly.pdbx_strand_id
1 'polypeptide(L)'
;MSNERIQRIIESMRDKNYLPKPARREYIAKKNSNKKRPLVIQSGNDKLVQEVVKMILESIYEPVFKKTSHGFRPNKSCLTALYQIQKTFTGTNWFVEGYIQRLPRQF
;
A
#
# COMPACT_ATOMS: atom_id res chain seq x y z
N MET A 1 8.70 13.79 16.56
CA MET A 1 9.89 13.48 15.77
C MET A 1 10.70 14.77 15.66
N SER A 2 12.00 14.78 16.03
CA SER A 2 12.77 16.03 16.05
C SER A 2 13.19 16.44 14.63
N ASN A 3 13.26 17.76 14.39
CA ASN A 3 13.68 18.30 13.10
C ASN A 3 15.09 17.82 12.70
N GLU A 4 16.00 17.67 13.67
CA GLU A 4 17.35 17.13 13.45
C GLU A 4 17.34 15.71 12.85
N ARG A 5 16.39 14.87 13.27
CA ARG A 5 16.26 13.51 12.74
C ARG A 5 15.80 13.51 11.30
N ILE A 6 14.91 14.42 10.94
CA ILE A 6 14.45 14.60 9.56
C ILE A 6 15.58 15.10 8.68
N GLN A 7 16.36 16.08 9.15
CA GLN A 7 17.51 16.59 8.41
C GLN A 7 18.55 15.51 8.13
N ARG A 8 18.90 14.67 9.11
CA ARG A 8 19.83 13.54 8.91
C ARG A 8 19.33 12.55 7.85
N ILE A 9 18.03 12.29 7.79
CA ILE A 9 17.45 11.43 6.76
C ILE A 9 17.60 12.09 5.38
N ILE A 10 17.29 13.38 5.28
CA ILE A 10 17.39 14.13 4.02
C ILE A 10 18.86 14.16 3.52
N GLU A 11 19.80 14.43 4.40
CA GLU A 11 21.25 14.42 4.08
C GLU A 11 21.70 13.05 3.59
N SER A 12 21.33 11.98 4.32
CA SER A 12 21.71 10.62 3.93
C SER A 12 21.09 10.20 2.58
N MET A 13 19.90 10.67 2.25
CA MET A 13 19.29 10.44 0.94
C MET A 13 20.00 11.25 -0.15
N ARG A 14 20.35 12.50 0.12
CA ARG A 14 21.10 13.37 -0.81
C ARG A 14 22.48 12.79 -1.14
N ASP A 15 23.15 12.27 -0.15
CA ASP A 15 24.48 11.64 -0.28
C ASP A 15 24.42 10.20 -0.84
N LYS A 16 23.23 9.70 -1.16
CA LYS A 16 22.97 8.32 -1.64
C LYS A 16 23.44 7.23 -0.65
N ASN A 17 23.57 7.57 0.62
CA ASN A 17 24.02 6.67 1.70
C ASN A 17 22.85 6.16 2.55
N TYR A 18 21.61 6.46 2.16
CA TYR A 18 20.45 5.97 2.89
C TYR A 18 20.29 4.46 2.69
N LEU A 19 20.39 3.72 3.81
CA LEU A 19 20.14 2.27 3.84
C LEU A 19 18.90 1.99 4.71
N PRO A 20 17.87 1.37 4.14
CA PRO A 20 16.71 0.93 4.93
C PRO A 20 17.12 -0.07 5.99
N LYS A 21 16.52 0.02 7.16
CA LYS A 21 16.74 -0.98 8.22
C LYS A 21 15.96 -2.26 7.94
N PRO A 22 16.50 -3.43 8.30
CA PRO A 22 15.76 -4.68 8.23
C PRO A 22 14.44 -4.57 8.99
N ALA A 23 13.35 -4.97 8.36
CA ALA A 23 12.05 -4.94 8.98
C ALA A 23 11.89 -6.05 10.01
N ARG A 24 11.29 -5.75 11.17
CA ARG A 24 10.98 -6.73 12.21
C ARG A 24 9.77 -7.56 11.79
N ARG A 25 9.91 -8.87 11.85
CA ARG A 25 8.82 -9.79 11.56
C ARG A 25 8.15 -10.25 12.85
N GLU A 26 6.85 -10.02 12.96
CA GLU A 26 6.00 -10.53 14.02
C GLU A 26 4.94 -11.47 13.48
N TYR A 27 4.53 -12.46 14.28
CA TYR A 27 3.55 -13.45 13.89
C TYR A 27 2.27 -13.25 14.68
N ILE A 28 1.18 -12.95 13.98
CA ILE A 28 -0.14 -12.77 14.57
C ILE A 28 -0.96 -14.05 14.34
N ALA A 29 -1.66 -14.51 15.38
CA ALA A 29 -2.58 -15.64 15.27
C ALA A 29 -3.72 -15.32 14.28
N LYS A 30 -3.99 -16.23 13.36
CA LYS A 30 -5.11 -16.12 12.44
C LYS A 30 -6.38 -16.57 13.18
N LYS A 31 -7.43 -15.74 13.11
CA LYS A 31 -8.72 -16.07 13.70
C LYS A 31 -9.22 -17.43 13.17
N ASN A 32 -9.56 -18.36 14.08
CA ASN A 32 -10.04 -19.71 13.77
C ASN A 32 -9.04 -20.64 13.06
N SER A 33 -7.75 -20.48 13.26
CA SER A 33 -6.72 -21.34 12.68
C SER A 33 -5.46 -21.37 13.55
N ASN A 34 -4.82 -22.53 13.66
CA ASN A 34 -3.49 -22.66 14.30
C ASN A 34 -2.36 -22.03 13.46
N LYS A 35 -2.66 -21.51 12.28
CA LYS A 35 -1.68 -20.86 11.42
C LYS A 35 -1.44 -19.42 11.84
N LYS A 36 -0.17 -19.02 11.90
CA LYS A 36 0.24 -17.65 12.17
C LYS A 36 0.41 -16.85 10.87
N ARG A 37 0.03 -15.59 10.90
CA ARG A 37 0.20 -14.64 9.79
C ARG A 37 1.46 -13.82 10.06
N PRO A 38 2.48 -13.83 9.20
CA PRO A 38 3.63 -12.94 9.35
C PRO A 38 3.21 -11.49 9.09
N LEU A 39 3.54 -10.61 10.03
CA LEU A 39 3.42 -9.17 9.90
C LEU A 39 4.81 -8.56 9.86
N VAL A 40 5.06 -7.72 8.88
CA VAL A 40 6.34 -7.02 8.72
C VAL A 40 6.19 -5.60 9.25
N ILE A 41 6.99 -5.26 10.28
CA ILE A 41 6.99 -3.94 10.91
C ILE A 41 8.29 -3.23 10.55
N GLN A 42 8.15 -2.14 9.82
CA GLN A 42 9.29 -1.33 9.40
C GLN A 42 9.66 -0.29 10.46
N SER A 43 10.90 0.20 10.38
CA SER A 43 11.38 1.27 11.27
C SER A 43 10.62 2.59 11.03
N GLY A 44 10.53 3.45 12.05
CA GLY A 44 9.85 4.73 11.91
C GLY A 44 10.46 5.67 10.85
N ASN A 45 11.79 5.59 10.64
CA ASN A 45 12.47 6.35 9.59
C ASN A 45 12.08 5.85 8.20
N ASP A 46 12.08 4.53 8.01
CA ASP A 46 11.72 3.92 6.73
C ASP A 46 10.25 4.18 6.36
N LYS A 47 9.35 4.16 7.36
CA LYS A 47 7.96 4.56 7.14
C LYS A 47 7.82 5.98 6.64
N LEU A 48 8.61 6.92 7.19
CA LEU A 48 8.59 8.31 6.74
C LEU A 48 9.07 8.43 5.29
N VAL A 49 10.20 7.81 4.97
CA VAL A 49 10.75 7.81 3.60
C VAL A 49 9.76 7.18 2.62
N GLN A 50 9.14 6.07 2.99
CA GLN A 50 8.13 5.41 2.16
C GLN A 50 6.88 6.28 1.94
N GLU A 51 6.45 7.03 2.95
CA GLU A 51 5.31 7.94 2.78
C GLU A 51 5.64 9.07 1.79
N VAL A 52 6.85 9.61 1.83
CA VAL A 52 7.31 10.62 0.86
C VAL A 52 7.33 10.02 -0.56
N VAL A 53 7.91 8.83 -0.73
CA VAL A 53 7.93 8.13 -2.03
C VAL A 53 6.50 7.85 -2.52
N LYS A 54 5.61 7.40 -1.63
CA LYS A 54 4.20 7.19 -1.93
C LYS A 54 3.52 8.46 -2.45
N MET A 55 3.73 9.61 -1.81
CA MET A 55 3.17 10.89 -2.24
C MET A 55 3.60 11.26 -3.67
N ILE A 56 4.87 11.04 -4.00
CA ILE A 56 5.40 11.28 -5.35
C ILE A 56 4.75 10.34 -6.37
N LEU A 57 4.71 9.05 -6.06
CA LEU A 57 4.11 8.04 -6.94
C LEU A 57 2.60 8.29 -7.11
N GLU A 58 1.90 8.66 -6.06
CA GLU A 58 0.49 9.01 -6.08
C GLU A 58 0.21 10.18 -7.04
N SER A 59 1.03 11.23 -6.99
CA SER A 59 0.88 12.39 -7.88
C SER A 59 1.09 12.03 -9.37
N ILE A 60 1.94 11.04 -9.65
CA ILE A 60 2.22 10.58 -11.02
C ILE A 60 1.14 9.62 -11.53
N TYR A 61 0.74 8.65 -10.69
CA TYR A 61 -0.12 7.55 -11.13
C TYR A 61 -1.61 7.81 -10.95
N GLU A 62 -2.02 8.68 -10.01
CA GLU A 62 -3.44 8.95 -9.76
C GLU A 62 -4.21 9.41 -11.01
N PRO A 63 -3.66 10.29 -11.87
CA PRO A 63 -4.32 10.67 -13.11
C PRO A 63 -4.44 9.55 -14.15
N VAL A 64 -3.56 8.55 -14.08
CA VAL A 64 -3.48 7.43 -15.03
C VAL A 64 -4.43 6.29 -14.67
N PHE A 65 -4.80 6.17 -13.40
CA PHE A 65 -5.69 5.10 -12.96
C PHE A 65 -7.07 5.18 -13.60
N LYS A 66 -7.57 4.05 -14.06
CA LYS A 66 -8.92 3.94 -14.59
C LYS A 66 -9.97 4.31 -13.52
N LYS A 67 -11.09 4.87 -13.95
CA LYS A 67 -12.21 5.23 -13.04
C LYS A 67 -12.77 4.03 -12.27
N THR A 68 -12.57 2.82 -12.77
CA THR A 68 -12.99 1.56 -12.16
C THR A 68 -12.04 1.05 -11.07
N SER A 69 -10.86 1.63 -10.92
CA SER A 69 -9.91 1.27 -9.87
C SER A 69 -10.25 1.98 -8.56
N HIS A 70 -10.52 1.22 -7.49
CA HIS A 70 -10.94 1.76 -6.19
C HIS A 70 -9.98 1.43 -5.05
N GLY A 71 -9.18 0.35 -5.16
CA GLY A 71 -8.32 -0.11 -4.09
C GLY A 71 -7.19 0.87 -3.75
N PHE A 72 -7.04 1.21 -2.47
CA PHE A 72 -5.94 2.03 -1.93
C PHE A 72 -5.74 3.39 -2.59
N ARG A 73 -6.79 3.98 -3.15
CA ARG A 73 -6.74 5.30 -3.79
C ARG A 73 -7.37 6.37 -2.90
N PRO A 74 -6.86 7.64 -2.96
CA PRO A 74 -7.50 8.77 -2.30
C PRO A 74 -8.97 8.92 -2.75
N ASN A 75 -9.84 9.27 -1.83
CA ASN A 75 -11.27 9.48 -2.06
C ASN A 75 -12.03 8.29 -2.67
N LYS A 76 -11.45 7.09 -2.64
CA LYS A 76 -12.07 5.83 -3.05
C LYS A 76 -12.23 4.90 -1.84
N SER A 77 -13.31 4.14 -1.84
CA SER A 77 -13.63 3.20 -0.75
C SER A 77 -14.37 1.98 -1.28
N CYS A 78 -14.60 1.00 -0.42
CA CYS A 78 -15.47 -0.14 -0.76
C CYS A 78 -16.87 0.32 -1.18
N LEU A 79 -17.41 1.36 -0.53
CA LEU A 79 -18.73 1.91 -0.87
C LEU A 79 -18.74 2.50 -2.28
N THR A 80 -17.70 3.26 -2.66
CA THR A 80 -17.63 3.81 -4.02
C THR A 80 -17.53 2.72 -5.08
N ALA A 81 -16.85 1.62 -4.78
CA ALA A 81 -16.79 0.45 -5.65
C ALA A 81 -18.16 -0.22 -5.80
N LEU A 82 -18.86 -0.45 -4.70
CA LEU A 82 -20.22 -1.03 -4.70
C LEU A 82 -21.22 -0.15 -5.47
N TYR A 83 -21.17 1.15 -5.28
CA TYR A 83 -21.99 2.10 -6.04
C TYR A 83 -21.74 2.01 -7.53
N GLN A 84 -20.48 1.90 -7.93
CA GLN A 84 -20.13 1.76 -9.34
C GLN A 84 -20.61 0.44 -9.91
N ILE A 85 -20.46 -0.66 -9.18
CA ILE A 85 -20.97 -1.98 -9.58
C ILE A 85 -22.50 -1.91 -9.76
N GLN A 86 -23.23 -1.35 -8.80
CA GLN A 86 -24.66 -1.20 -8.88
C GLN A 86 -25.11 -0.45 -10.15
N LYS A 87 -24.38 0.61 -10.53
CA LYS A 87 -24.72 1.40 -11.71
C LYS A 87 -24.32 0.74 -13.03
N THR A 88 -23.19 0.06 -13.08
CA THR A 88 -22.60 -0.41 -14.34
C THR A 88 -22.92 -1.88 -14.64
N PHE A 89 -23.23 -2.69 -13.63
CA PHE A 89 -23.49 -4.12 -13.81
C PHE A 89 -24.99 -4.44 -13.95
N THR A 90 -25.84 -3.43 -13.98
CA THR A 90 -27.27 -3.63 -14.22
C THR A 90 -27.48 -4.25 -15.61
N GLY A 91 -28.11 -5.42 -15.66
CA GLY A 91 -28.36 -6.16 -16.90
C GLY A 91 -27.21 -7.06 -17.36
N THR A 92 -26.10 -7.15 -16.62
CA THR A 92 -25.05 -8.12 -16.95
C THR A 92 -25.44 -9.53 -16.51
N ASN A 93 -25.30 -10.51 -17.41
CA ASN A 93 -25.53 -11.92 -17.11
C ASN A 93 -24.24 -12.67 -16.75
N TRP A 94 -23.09 -12.13 -17.13
CA TRP A 94 -21.79 -12.76 -16.96
C TRP A 94 -20.76 -11.75 -16.44
N PHE A 95 -19.90 -12.20 -15.53
CA PHE A 95 -18.72 -11.44 -15.10
C PHE A 95 -17.53 -12.36 -14.99
N VAL A 96 -16.33 -11.79 -15.19
CA VAL A 96 -15.05 -12.50 -15.06
C VAL A 96 -14.36 -12.00 -13.81
N GLU A 97 -14.05 -12.92 -12.91
CA GLU A 97 -13.26 -12.64 -11.71
C GLU A 97 -11.83 -13.12 -11.92
N GLY A 98 -10.87 -12.25 -11.62
CA GLY A 98 -9.45 -12.56 -11.70
C GLY A 98 -8.72 -12.20 -10.40
N TYR A 99 -7.81 -13.06 -9.96
CA TYR A 99 -6.98 -12.83 -8.79
C TYR A 99 -5.51 -13.10 -9.11
N ILE A 100 -4.64 -12.13 -8.79
CA ILE A 100 -3.19 -12.30 -8.99
C ILE A 100 -2.63 -13.09 -7.80
N GLN A 101 -2.26 -14.34 -8.06
CA GLN A 101 -1.73 -15.23 -7.04
C GLN A 101 -0.34 -14.76 -6.58
N ARG A 102 -0.11 -14.73 -5.27
CA ARG A 102 1.19 -14.47 -4.62
C ARG A 102 1.77 -13.05 -4.78
N LEU A 103 1.05 -12.07 -5.32
CA LEU A 103 1.56 -10.71 -5.41
C LEU A 103 2.08 -10.16 -4.06
N PRO A 104 1.43 -10.41 -2.89
CA PRO A 104 1.90 -9.89 -1.61
C PRO A 104 3.06 -10.66 -0.98
N ARG A 105 3.58 -11.72 -1.60
CA ARG A 105 4.61 -12.59 -1.00
C ARG A 105 6.02 -12.41 -1.57
N GLN A 106 6.19 -11.56 -2.57
CA GLN A 106 7.48 -11.37 -3.26
C GLN A 106 8.25 -10.13 -2.82
N PHE A 107 7.76 -9.42 -1.78
CA PHE A 107 8.46 -8.27 -1.21
C PHE A 107 8.84 -8.48 0.23
#